data_94c614bc919a695a5cb2268e13c597fa
#
_entry.id   94c614bc919a695a5cb2268e13c597fa
#
_cell.length_a   1.000
_cell.length_b   1.000
_cell.length_c   1.000
_cell.angle_alpha   90.00
_cell.angle_beta   90.00
_cell.angle_gamma   90.00
#
_symmetry.space_group_name_H-M   'P 1'
#
loop_
_entity.id
_entity.type
_entity.pdbx_description
1 polymer ?
#
loop_
_entity_poly.entity_id
_entity_poly.type
_entity_poly.pdbx_seq_one_letter_code
_entity_poly.pdbx_strand_id
1 'polypeptide(L)'
;MRRTEDLEKIDMSNQLWQITGPPGTGKTTYLARQAEAAVERHGADAVVVTSLTKAAAAEAAGRGTGAGFVGTMHSLCYRACGDGRAVLDSPKGLRTWNEYAATHDRDAWQVTTGTDPDDPLADGPADTLGAELLEGMNLLRHQLVPADHWPESITAFAALWRTCLADANAIDFTGMIEAGLELESAPGNPRVLVGDECQDWSRLEGLVFRRWASVADSAVMAGDPDQAIYEWRGGDPRIFLDHPVPAAQRRVLPQSYRVPRAVHAEAQRIIRQIPDRLDVEYRPRDEEGEVRTLETERWQIPD
;
A
#
# COMPACT_ATOMS: atom_id res chain seq x y z
N MET A 1 -11.12 -1.02 -22.58
CA MET A 1 -10.07 -0.59 -21.64
C MET A 1 -9.94 0.94 -21.68
N ARG A 2 -10.39 1.68 -20.67
CA ARG A 2 -10.08 3.12 -20.57
C ARG A 2 -8.58 3.23 -20.35
N ARG A 3 -7.90 4.15 -21.03
CA ARG A 3 -6.47 4.31 -20.86
C ARG A 3 -6.15 4.76 -19.44
N THR A 4 -5.07 4.25 -18.87
CA THR A 4 -4.57 4.63 -17.52
C THR A 4 -4.47 6.15 -17.34
N GLU A 5 -4.11 6.87 -18.42
CA GLU A 5 -4.03 8.32 -18.48
C GLU A 5 -5.38 9.04 -18.22
N ASP A 6 -6.52 8.40 -18.56
CA ASP A 6 -7.84 8.97 -18.31
C ASP A 6 -8.23 8.84 -16.83
N LEU A 7 -7.71 7.85 -16.12
CA LEU A 7 -7.95 7.64 -14.69
C LEU A 7 -7.12 8.59 -13.81
N GLU A 8 -5.93 8.99 -14.27
CA GLU A 8 -5.11 9.99 -13.58
C GLU A 8 -5.74 11.39 -13.58
N LYS A 9 -6.67 11.66 -14.51
CA LYS A 9 -7.36 12.95 -14.68
C LYS A 9 -8.72 13.03 -14.00
N ILE A 10 -9.13 12.01 -13.25
CA ILE A 10 -10.42 12.05 -12.53
C ILE A 10 -10.37 13.18 -11.49
N ASP A 11 -11.23 14.17 -11.66
CA ASP A 11 -11.40 15.24 -10.67
C ASP A 11 -12.20 14.73 -9.48
N MET A 12 -11.53 14.58 -8.35
CA MET A 12 -12.10 14.12 -7.08
C MET A 12 -12.12 15.22 -6.02
N SER A 13 -11.88 16.47 -6.42
CA SER A 13 -11.71 17.60 -5.52
C SER A 13 -12.87 17.80 -4.53
N ASN A 14 -14.08 17.39 -4.90
CA ASN A 14 -15.27 17.55 -4.06
C ASN A 14 -15.57 16.35 -3.14
N GLN A 15 -14.88 15.24 -3.31
CA GLN A 15 -15.19 13.97 -2.65
C GLN A 15 -14.06 13.48 -1.73
N LEU A 16 -12.80 13.91 -2.00
CA LEU A 16 -11.62 13.42 -1.31
C LEU A 16 -11.15 14.37 -0.22
N TRP A 17 -10.93 13.82 0.97
CA TRP A 17 -10.27 14.46 2.10
C TRP A 17 -8.87 13.91 2.29
N GLN A 18 -7.93 14.78 2.62
CA GLN A 18 -6.55 14.43 2.92
C GLN A 18 -6.20 14.74 4.38
N ILE A 19 -5.75 13.72 5.11
CA ILE A 19 -5.34 13.84 6.51
C ILE A 19 -3.84 13.59 6.59
N THR A 20 -3.09 14.61 6.94
CA THR A 20 -1.64 14.51 7.16
C THR A 20 -1.34 14.54 8.66
N GLY A 21 -0.49 13.64 9.11
CA GLY A 21 -0.06 13.62 10.51
C GLY A 21 1.25 12.88 10.70
N PRO A 22 2.27 13.57 11.24
CA PRO A 22 3.53 12.95 11.62
C PRO A 22 3.38 11.78 12.60
N PRO A 23 4.49 11.08 12.96
CA PRO A 23 4.42 9.92 13.83
C PRO A 23 3.73 10.19 15.17
N GLY A 24 2.81 9.30 15.55
CA GLY A 24 2.14 9.36 16.86
C GLY A 24 1.07 10.44 17.01
N THR A 25 0.61 11.08 15.93
CA THR A 25 -0.43 12.12 15.98
C THR A 25 -1.85 11.57 16.02
N GLY A 26 -2.02 10.23 15.95
CA GLY A 26 -3.33 9.59 16.08
C GLY A 26 -4.14 9.55 14.78
N LYS A 27 -3.48 9.51 13.62
CA LYS A 27 -4.14 9.35 12.30
C LYS A 27 -5.17 8.22 12.30
N THR A 28 -4.73 6.99 12.62
CA THR A 28 -5.61 5.81 12.65
C THR A 28 -6.79 5.98 13.63
N THR A 29 -6.56 6.60 14.81
CA THR A 29 -7.65 6.91 15.76
C THR A 29 -8.64 7.93 15.17
N TYR A 30 -8.12 8.93 14.48
CA TYR A 30 -8.97 9.92 13.81
C TYR A 30 -9.82 9.25 12.71
N LEU A 31 -9.19 8.42 11.87
CA LEU A 31 -9.88 7.68 10.81
C LEU A 31 -10.95 6.73 11.37
N ALA A 32 -10.64 6.00 12.47
CA ALA A 32 -11.62 5.13 13.12
C ALA A 32 -12.88 5.88 13.53
N ARG A 33 -12.74 7.06 14.16
CA ARG A 33 -13.88 7.91 14.53
C ARG A 33 -14.67 8.42 13.33
N GLN A 34 -13.99 8.74 12.22
CA GLN A 34 -14.67 9.14 10.98
C GLN A 34 -15.45 7.96 10.38
N ALA A 35 -14.86 6.75 10.41
CA ALA A 35 -15.53 5.54 9.95
C ALA A 35 -16.75 5.20 10.83
N GLU A 36 -16.64 5.28 12.17
CA GLU A 36 -17.79 5.10 13.09
C GLU A 36 -18.93 6.07 12.77
N ALA A 37 -18.62 7.37 12.64
CA ALA A 37 -19.64 8.37 12.30
C ALA A 37 -20.26 8.13 10.91
N ALA A 38 -19.49 7.59 9.95
CA ALA A 38 -20.01 7.19 8.66
C ALA A 38 -20.93 5.96 8.77
N VAL A 39 -20.56 4.96 9.58
CA VAL A 39 -21.39 3.78 9.86
C VAL A 39 -22.71 4.15 10.52
N GLU A 40 -22.69 5.03 11.53
CA GLU A 40 -23.90 5.54 12.17
C GLU A 40 -24.87 6.21 11.18
N ARG A 41 -24.30 6.93 10.18
CA ARG A 41 -25.07 7.68 9.19
C ARG A 41 -25.58 6.83 8.03
N HIS A 42 -24.78 5.87 7.57
CA HIS A 42 -25.00 5.17 6.31
C HIS A 42 -25.16 3.66 6.45
N GLY A 43 -24.89 3.11 7.61
CA GLY A 43 -24.83 1.66 7.86
C GLY A 43 -23.43 1.07 7.59
N ALA A 44 -23.17 -0.09 8.18
CA ALA A 44 -21.87 -0.77 8.12
C ALA A 44 -21.43 -1.06 6.68
N ASP A 45 -22.30 -1.65 5.86
CA ASP A 45 -21.99 -2.07 4.49
C ASP A 45 -21.64 -0.90 3.55
N ALA A 46 -21.96 0.34 3.96
CA ALA A 46 -21.66 1.54 3.20
C ALA A 46 -20.24 2.07 3.47
N VAL A 47 -19.47 1.46 4.36
CA VAL A 47 -18.15 1.96 4.78
C VAL A 47 -17.08 0.90 4.58
N VAL A 48 -16.01 1.27 3.87
CA VAL A 48 -14.81 0.46 3.65
C VAL A 48 -13.60 1.19 4.20
N VAL A 49 -12.80 0.47 4.99
CA VAL A 49 -11.50 0.94 5.50
C VAL A 49 -10.41 0.04 4.93
N THR A 50 -9.44 0.63 4.27
CA THR A 50 -8.30 -0.09 3.69
C THR A 50 -6.98 0.49 4.17
N SER A 51 -5.97 -0.38 4.36
CA SER A 51 -4.61 -0.02 4.73
C SER A 51 -3.62 -0.88 3.96
N LEU A 52 -2.34 -0.50 3.98
CA LEU A 52 -1.30 -1.23 3.26
C LEU A 52 -1.04 -2.61 3.86
N THR A 53 -0.92 -2.71 5.18
CA THR A 53 -0.50 -3.92 5.88
C THR A 53 -1.62 -4.58 6.66
N LYS A 54 -1.54 -5.91 6.84
CA LYS A 54 -2.46 -6.67 7.71
C LYS A 54 -2.44 -6.15 9.15
N ALA A 55 -1.26 -5.77 9.67
CA ALA A 55 -1.10 -5.24 11.02
C ALA A 55 -1.85 -3.90 11.20
N ALA A 56 -1.69 -2.96 10.26
CA ALA A 56 -2.40 -1.69 10.30
C ALA A 56 -3.93 -1.87 10.11
N ALA A 57 -4.34 -2.79 9.23
CA ALA A 57 -5.75 -3.16 9.06
C ALA A 57 -6.33 -3.79 10.34
N ALA A 58 -5.58 -4.68 11.02
CA ALA A 58 -5.99 -5.28 12.29
C ALA A 58 -6.08 -4.24 13.41
N GLU A 59 -5.15 -3.29 13.47
CA GLU A 59 -5.23 -2.16 14.41
C GLU A 59 -6.49 -1.32 14.18
N ALA A 60 -6.80 -0.99 12.92
CA ALA A 60 -8.01 -0.28 12.56
C ALA A 60 -9.29 -1.07 12.93
N ALA A 61 -9.31 -2.38 12.67
CA ALA A 61 -10.41 -3.26 13.04
C ALA A 61 -10.57 -3.35 14.57
N GLY A 62 -9.46 -3.47 15.31
CA GLY A 62 -9.43 -3.54 16.78
C GLY A 62 -9.96 -2.27 17.46
N ARG A 63 -10.04 -1.16 16.75
CA ARG A 63 -10.62 0.11 17.24
C ARG A 63 -12.15 0.17 17.10
N GLY A 64 -12.79 -0.89 16.58
CA GLY A 64 -14.24 -1.03 16.59
C GLY A 64 -14.97 -0.09 15.63
N THR A 65 -14.43 0.12 14.43
CA THR A 65 -15.03 1.05 13.44
C THR A 65 -16.44 0.69 13.01
N GLY A 66 -16.86 -0.57 13.21
CA GLY A 66 -18.16 -1.07 12.75
C GLY A 66 -18.33 -1.10 11.23
N ALA A 67 -17.29 -0.79 10.44
CA ALA A 67 -17.33 -0.80 8.99
C ALA A 67 -17.57 -2.22 8.45
N GLY A 68 -18.27 -2.33 7.33
CA GLY A 68 -18.58 -3.60 6.68
C GLY A 68 -17.35 -4.31 6.13
N PHE A 69 -16.29 -3.56 5.87
CA PHE A 69 -14.98 -4.10 5.54
C PHE A 69 -13.86 -3.27 6.19
N VAL A 70 -12.92 -3.99 6.83
CA VAL A 70 -11.63 -3.44 7.28
C VAL A 70 -10.53 -4.44 6.87
N GLY A 71 -9.58 -4.02 6.04
CA GLY A 71 -8.56 -4.93 5.53
C GLY A 71 -7.54 -4.24 4.62
N THR A 72 -6.69 -5.04 3.97
CA THR A 72 -5.75 -4.54 2.97
C THR A 72 -6.44 -4.36 1.61
N MET A 73 -5.88 -3.49 0.76
CA MET A 73 -6.35 -3.33 -0.63
C MET A 73 -6.38 -4.67 -1.36
N HIS A 74 -5.32 -5.49 -1.22
CA HIS A 74 -5.27 -6.84 -1.80
C HIS A 74 -6.43 -7.72 -1.35
N SER A 75 -6.73 -7.76 -0.04
CA SER A 75 -7.83 -8.58 0.47
C SER A 75 -9.20 -8.09 -0.01
N LEU A 76 -9.35 -6.78 -0.18
CA LEU A 76 -10.57 -6.19 -0.73
C LEU A 76 -10.74 -6.55 -2.21
N CYS A 77 -9.67 -6.39 -3.02
CA CYS A 77 -9.68 -6.76 -4.44
C CYS A 77 -9.91 -8.26 -4.63
N TYR A 78 -9.25 -9.13 -3.85
CA TYR A 78 -9.43 -10.58 -3.93
C TYR A 78 -10.88 -11.01 -3.63
N ARG A 79 -11.53 -10.39 -2.64
CA ARG A 79 -12.96 -10.63 -2.38
C ARG A 79 -13.86 -10.24 -3.55
N ALA A 80 -13.46 -9.20 -4.31
CA ALA A 80 -14.20 -8.77 -5.48
C ALA A 80 -14.02 -9.70 -6.68
N CYS A 81 -12.84 -10.26 -6.84
CA CYS A 81 -12.57 -11.25 -7.88
C CYS A 81 -13.38 -12.54 -7.69
N GLY A 82 -13.85 -12.84 -6.50
CA GLY A 82 -14.98 -13.68 -6.05
C GLY A 82 -15.01 -15.16 -6.44
N ASP A 83 -13.98 -15.68 -7.06
CA ASP A 83 -13.99 -16.97 -7.75
C ASP A 83 -13.14 -18.08 -7.10
N GLY A 84 -12.51 -17.78 -5.96
CA GLY A 84 -11.70 -18.77 -5.22
C GLY A 84 -10.44 -19.23 -5.95
N ARG A 85 -9.97 -18.49 -6.96
CA ARG A 85 -8.72 -18.80 -7.67
C ARG A 85 -7.55 -18.94 -6.70
N ALA A 86 -6.63 -19.85 -7.02
CA ALA A 86 -5.38 -19.99 -6.31
C ALA A 86 -4.51 -18.74 -6.49
N VAL A 87 -3.70 -18.41 -5.48
CA VAL A 87 -2.75 -17.29 -5.53
C VAL A 87 -1.37 -17.85 -5.90
N LEU A 88 -0.89 -17.54 -7.11
CA LEU A 88 0.31 -18.17 -7.69
C LEU A 88 1.59 -17.74 -6.97
N ASP A 89 1.72 -16.50 -6.57
CA ASP A 89 2.86 -15.97 -5.82
C ASP A 89 2.74 -16.14 -4.29
N SER A 90 1.78 -16.96 -3.84
CA SER A 90 1.78 -17.47 -2.46
C SER A 90 2.79 -18.62 -2.30
N PRO A 91 3.25 -18.94 -1.07
CA PRO A 91 4.18 -20.06 -0.83
C PRO A 91 3.70 -21.41 -1.41
N LYS A 92 2.38 -21.62 -1.43
CA LYS A 92 1.78 -22.81 -2.06
C LYS A 92 1.76 -22.71 -3.58
N GLY A 93 1.42 -21.54 -4.11
CA GLY A 93 1.32 -21.31 -5.56
C GLY A 93 2.68 -21.32 -6.23
N LEU A 94 3.75 -20.86 -5.57
CA LEU A 94 5.11 -20.90 -6.11
C LEU A 94 5.62 -22.29 -6.39
N ARG A 95 5.10 -23.32 -5.71
CA ARG A 95 5.40 -24.73 -6.08
C ARG A 95 4.87 -25.06 -7.49
N THR A 96 3.63 -24.63 -7.78
CA THR A 96 3.03 -24.79 -9.10
C THR A 96 3.85 -24.05 -10.16
N TRP A 97 4.28 -22.84 -9.87
CA TRP A 97 5.17 -22.09 -10.77
C TRP A 97 6.50 -22.80 -11.01
N ASN A 98 7.16 -23.28 -9.95
CA ASN A 98 8.46 -23.92 -10.07
C ASN A 98 8.39 -25.21 -10.90
N GLU A 99 7.35 -26.02 -10.71
CA GLU A 99 7.08 -27.20 -11.54
C GLU A 99 6.82 -26.79 -13.00
N TYR A 100 6.03 -25.72 -13.21
CA TYR A 100 5.73 -25.20 -14.54
C TYR A 100 6.97 -24.68 -15.26
N ALA A 101 7.81 -23.91 -14.58
CA ALA A 101 9.07 -23.38 -15.12
C ALA A 101 10.02 -24.52 -15.54
N ALA A 102 10.14 -25.59 -14.71
CA ALA A 102 10.95 -26.76 -15.02
C ALA A 102 10.46 -27.50 -16.29
N THR A 103 9.14 -27.64 -16.48
CA THR A 103 8.59 -28.28 -17.69
C THR A 103 8.83 -27.47 -18.98
N HIS A 104 9.25 -26.21 -18.86
CA HIS A 104 9.54 -25.32 -19.97
C HIS A 104 11.04 -25.00 -20.12
N ASP A 105 11.92 -25.83 -19.55
CA ASP A 105 13.37 -25.64 -19.55
C ASP A 105 13.80 -24.29 -18.96
N ARG A 106 13.16 -23.86 -17.88
CA ARG A 106 13.40 -22.60 -17.17
C ARG A 106 13.69 -22.81 -15.68
N ASP A 107 14.50 -23.80 -15.35
CA ASP A 107 14.88 -24.11 -13.96
C ASP A 107 15.48 -22.89 -13.22
N ALA A 108 16.23 -22.05 -13.94
CA ALA A 108 16.79 -20.81 -13.37
C ALA A 108 15.72 -19.76 -12.98
N TRP A 109 14.46 -19.94 -13.43
CA TRP A 109 13.35 -19.05 -13.09
C TRP A 109 12.50 -19.55 -11.92
N GLN A 110 12.93 -20.61 -11.26
CA GLN A 110 12.31 -21.05 -10.02
C GLN A 110 12.44 -19.97 -8.94
N VAL A 111 11.38 -19.79 -8.18
CA VAL A 111 11.30 -18.79 -7.12
C VAL A 111 11.37 -19.49 -5.77
N THR A 112 12.35 -19.13 -4.96
CA THR A 112 12.41 -19.55 -3.56
C THR A 112 11.81 -18.47 -2.68
N THR A 113 10.96 -18.86 -1.73
CA THR A 113 10.43 -17.93 -0.73
C THR A 113 11.37 -17.87 0.47
N GLY A 114 11.57 -16.67 1.01
CA GLY A 114 12.05 -16.51 2.37
C GLY A 114 11.14 -17.24 3.38
N THR A 115 11.62 -17.49 4.57
CA THR A 115 10.99 -18.40 5.53
C THR A 115 9.77 -17.82 6.26
N ASP A 116 9.40 -16.55 6.06
CA ASP A 116 8.24 -15.95 6.72
C ASP A 116 7.41 -15.09 5.75
N PRO A 117 6.24 -15.60 5.29
CA PRO A 117 5.35 -14.85 4.40
C PRO A 117 4.63 -13.66 5.08
N ASP A 118 4.71 -13.53 6.40
CA ASP A 118 4.04 -12.47 7.16
C ASP A 118 5.00 -11.35 7.62
N ASP A 119 6.32 -11.51 7.41
CA ASP A 119 7.33 -10.48 7.71
C ASP A 119 7.88 -9.88 6.40
N PRO A 120 7.45 -8.66 6.01
CA PRO A 120 8.00 -7.98 4.84
C PRO A 120 9.47 -7.54 5.00
N LEU A 121 10.07 -7.70 6.19
CA LEU A 121 11.47 -7.45 6.47
C LEU A 121 12.30 -8.76 6.51
N ALA A 122 11.64 -9.93 6.52
CA ALA A 122 12.32 -11.23 6.46
C ALA A 122 12.78 -11.60 5.05
N ASP A 123 12.29 -10.89 4.04
CA ASP A 123 12.75 -11.04 2.66
C ASP A 123 14.11 -10.36 2.50
N GLY A 124 15.15 -11.12 2.75
CA GLY A 124 16.47 -10.80 2.20
C GLY A 124 16.39 -10.71 0.66
N PRO A 125 17.43 -10.17 -0.01
CA PRO A 125 17.44 -10.09 -1.47
C PRO A 125 17.13 -11.45 -2.06
N ALA A 126 16.34 -11.46 -3.13
CA ALA A 126 15.99 -12.67 -3.85
C ALA A 126 17.25 -13.46 -4.21
N ASP A 127 17.40 -14.65 -3.64
CA ASP A 127 18.60 -15.48 -3.84
C ASP A 127 18.59 -16.19 -5.22
N THR A 128 17.54 -16.00 -6.02
CA THR A 128 17.39 -16.66 -7.32
C THR A 128 17.01 -15.69 -8.42
N LEU A 129 17.46 -15.97 -9.66
CA LEU A 129 17.06 -15.21 -10.83
C LEU A 129 15.54 -15.14 -10.99
N GLY A 130 14.83 -16.22 -10.67
CA GLY A 130 13.36 -16.26 -10.74
C GLY A 130 12.71 -15.28 -9.78
N ALA A 131 13.22 -15.15 -8.55
CA ALA A 131 12.72 -14.20 -7.57
C ALA A 131 13.00 -12.74 -8.01
N GLU A 132 14.21 -12.44 -8.51
CA GLU A 132 14.56 -11.13 -9.07
C GLU A 132 13.65 -10.74 -10.24
N LEU A 133 13.34 -11.68 -11.14
CA LEU A 133 12.46 -11.45 -12.28
C LEU A 133 11.01 -11.23 -11.83
N LEU A 134 10.52 -11.98 -10.83
CA LEU A 134 9.19 -11.81 -10.26
C LEU A 134 9.04 -10.45 -9.57
N GLU A 135 10.01 -10.07 -8.74
CA GLU A 135 10.05 -8.77 -8.07
C GLU A 135 10.10 -7.63 -9.09
N GLY A 136 11.00 -7.73 -10.08
CA GLY A 136 11.12 -6.73 -11.14
C GLY A 136 9.83 -6.59 -11.95
N MET A 137 9.18 -7.70 -12.31
CA MET A 137 7.88 -7.69 -12.99
C MET A 137 6.81 -7.01 -12.14
N ASN A 138 6.70 -7.36 -10.86
CA ASN A 138 5.72 -6.77 -9.97
C ASN A 138 5.98 -5.28 -9.75
N LEU A 139 7.25 -4.87 -9.57
CA LEU A 139 7.63 -3.46 -9.44
C LEU A 139 7.18 -2.64 -10.65
N LEU A 140 7.46 -3.13 -11.89
CA LEU A 140 7.06 -2.44 -13.12
C LEU A 140 5.52 -2.33 -13.25
N ARG A 141 4.79 -3.37 -12.85
CA ARG A 141 3.31 -3.37 -12.82
C ARG A 141 2.78 -2.36 -11.79
N HIS A 142 3.33 -2.35 -10.57
CA HIS A 142 2.96 -1.41 -9.52
C HIS A 142 3.25 0.05 -9.88
N GLN A 143 4.34 0.28 -10.62
CA GLN A 143 4.70 1.60 -11.14
C GLN A 143 3.97 1.99 -12.43
N LEU A 144 3.16 1.08 -13.00
CA LEU A 144 2.42 1.26 -14.26
C LEU A 144 3.35 1.53 -15.46
N VAL A 145 4.55 0.95 -15.46
CA VAL A 145 5.47 1.06 -16.59
C VAL A 145 4.88 0.30 -17.78
N PRO A 146 4.74 0.94 -18.97
CA PRO A 146 4.25 0.27 -20.16
C PRO A 146 5.10 -0.95 -20.52
N ALA A 147 4.46 -2.05 -20.96
CA ALA A 147 5.14 -3.33 -21.18
C ALA A 147 6.20 -3.26 -22.31
N ASP A 148 6.08 -2.34 -23.23
CA ASP A 148 7.05 -2.08 -24.31
C ASP A 148 8.35 -1.41 -23.80
N HIS A 149 8.34 -0.90 -22.54
CA HIS A 149 9.53 -0.36 -21.86
C HIS A 149 10.17 -1.36 -20.90
N TRP A 150 9.65 -2.60 -20.80
CA TRP A 150 10.20 -3.58 -19.89
C TRP A 150 11.49 -4.20 -20.44
N PRO A 151 12.46 -4.54 -19.59
CA PRO A 151 13.62 -5.35 -19.98
C PRO A 151 13.18 -6.66 -20.64
N GLU A 152 13.92 -7.12 -21.66
CA GLU A 152 13.59 -8.33 -22.40
C GLU A 152 13.47 -9.56 -21.49
N SER A 153 14.35 -9.70 -20.50
CA SER A 153 14.31 -10.78 -19.51
C SER A 153 13.01 -10.81 -18.72
N ILE A 154 12.55 -9.64 -18.24
CA ILE A 154 11.30 -9.51 -17.50
C ILE A 154 10.10 -9.75 -18.44
N THR A 155 10.15 -9.27 -19.67
CA THR A 155 9.10 -9.50 -20.65
C THR A 155 8.93 -10.99 -20.96
N ALA A 156 10.04 -11.71 -21.13
CA ALA A 156 10.02 -13.17 -21.37
C ALA A 156 9.46 -13.93 -20.13
N PHE A 157 9.91 -13.58 -18.93
CA PHE A 157 9.40 -14.14 -17.67
C PHE A 157 7.89 -13.89 -17.53
N ALA A 158 7.45 -12.65 -17.72
CA ALA A 158 6.05 -12.26 -17.61
C ALA A 158 5.14 -12.97 -18.62
N ALA A 159 5.65 -13.29 -19.80
CA ALA A 159 4.90 -14.07 -20.78
C ALA A 159 4.63 -15.49 -20.28
N LEU A 160 5.65 -16.19 -19.76
CA LEU A 160 5.51 -17.53 -19.19
C LEU A 160 4.67 -17.51 -17.90
N TRP A 161 4.87 -16.52 -17.04
CA TRP A 161 4.09 -16.33 -15.81
C TRP A 161 2.59 -16.21 -16.11
N ARG A 162 2.21 -15.39 -17.09
CA ARG A 162 0.81 -15.22 -17.52
C ARG A 162 0.22 -16.51 -18.07
N THR A 163 1.00 -17.31 -18.80
CA THR A 163 0.54 -18.60 -19.30
C THR A 163 0.29 -19.55 -18.13
N CYS A 164 1.20 -19.62 -17.15
CA CYS A 164 1.02 -20.42 -15.96
C CYS A 164 -0.22 -20.00 -15.15
N LEU A 165 -0.45 -18.67 -14.98
CA LEU A 165 -1.67 -18.15 -14.33
C LEU A 165 -2.95 -18.65 -15.02
N ALA A 166 -2.96 -18.62 -16.35
CA ALA A 166 -4.12 -19.07 -17.15
C ALA A 166 -4.34 -20.58 -17.02
N ASP A 167 -3.28 -21.38 -17.19
CA ASP A 167 -3.33 -22.84 -17.15
C ASP A 167 -3.70 -23.37 -15.74
N ALA A 168 -3.22 -22.70 -14.69
CA ALA A 168 -3.53 -23.04 -13.31
C ALA A 168 -4.86 -22.44 -12.81
N ASN A 169 -5.57 -21.65 -13.62
CA ASN A 169 -6.72 -20.85 -13.20
C ASN A 169 -6.40 -20.09 -11.91
N ALA A 170 -5.27 -19.38 -11.89
CA ALA A 170 -4.75 -18.68 -10.72
C ALA A 170 -4.74 -17.16 -10.92
N ILE A 171 -4.45 -16.44 -9.87
CA ILE A 171 -4.20 -15.00 -9.86
C ILE A 171 -2.93 -14.74 -9.03
N ASP A 172 -2.20 -13.66 -9.30
CA ASP A 172 -1.12 -13.20 -8.44
C ASP A 172 -1.54 -11.97 -7.62
N PHE A 173 -0.75 -11.59 -6.61
CA PHE A 173 -1.09 -10.44 -5.74
C PHE A 173 -1.25 -9.15 -6.54
N THR A 174 -0.35 -8.86 -7.46
CA THR A 174 -0.47 -7.67 -8.32
C THR A 174 -1.71 -7.75 -9.21
N GLY A 175 -2.01 -8.94 -9.75
CA GLY A 175 -3.22 -9.18 -10.56
C GLY A 175 -4.52 -8.97 -9.80
N MET A 176 -4.53 -9.17 -8.47
CA MET A 176 -5.71 -8.80 -7.65
C MET A 176 -5.97 -7.29 -7.71
N ILE A 177 -4.92 -6.47 -7.60
CA ILE A 177 -5.05 -5.01 -7.66
C ILE A 177 -5.44 -4.57 -9.07
N GLU A 178 -4.85 -5.17 -10.11
CA GLU A 178 -5.23 -4.91 -11.52
C GLU A 178 -6.70 -5.26 -11.77
N ALA A 179 -7.18 -6.39 -11.24
CA ALA A 179 -8.61 -6.74 -11.30
C ALA A 179 -9.49 -5.74 -10.55
N GLY A 180 -9.02 -5.23 -9.41
CA GLY A 180 -9.68 -4.15 -8.67
C GLY A 180 -9.79 -2.85 -9.49
N LEU A 181 -8.80 -2.57 -10.34
CA LEU A 181 -8.82 -1.42 -11.24
C LEU A 181 -9.90 -1.53 -12.33
N GLU A 182 -10.27 -2.74 -12.75
CA GLU A 182 -11.34 -2.93 -13.75
C GLU A 182 -12.75 -2.73 -13.16
N LEU A 183 -12.90 -2.74 -11.84
CA LEU A 183 -14.18 -2.48 -11.17
C LEU A 183 -14.51 -0.99 -11.20
N GLU A 184 -15.79 -0.66 -11.37
CA GLU A 184 -16.26 0.73 -11.31
C GLU A 184 -16.27 1.29 -9.88
N SER A 185 -16.54 0.42 -8.90
CA SER A 185 -16.61 0.73 -7.47
C SER A 185 -15.90 -0.31 -6.64
N ALA A 186 -15.54 0.03 -5.40
CA ALA A 186 -15.10 -0.94 -4.42
C ALA A 186 -16.18 -2.02 -4.19
N PRO A 187 -15.78 -3.26 -3.81
CA PRO A 187 -16.71 -4.32 -3.50
C PRO A 187 -17.74 -3.90 -2.45
N GLY A 188 -19.02 -4.23 -2.70
CA GLY A 188 -20.13 -3.81 -1.86
C GLY A 188 -20.67 -2.43 -2.18
N ASN A 189 -20.08 -1.72 -3.15
CA ASN A 189 -20.50 -0.38 -3.58
C ASN A 189 -20.62 0.61 -2.41
N PRO A 190 -19.55 0.80 -1.60
CA PRO A 190 -19.59 1.63 -0.41
C PRO A 190 -19.80 3.11 -0.76
N ARG A 191 -20.43 3.85 0.15
CA ARG A 191 -20.58 5.30 0.05
C ARG A 191 -19.38 6.04 0.61
N VAL A 192 -18.63 5.42 1.53
CA VAL A 192 -17.47 6.03 2.20
C VAL A 192 -16.27 5.09 2.10
N LEU A 193 -15.16 5.63 1.59
CA LEU A 193 -13.88 4.96 1.48
C LEU A 193 -12.86 5.62 2.41
N VAL A 194 -12.16 4.83 3.20
CA VAL A 194 -11.09 5.30 4.08
C VAL A 194 -9.81 4.55 3.76
N GLY A 195 -8.75 5.30 3.43
CA GLY A 195 -7.40 4.79 3.21
C GLY A 195 -6.46 5.25 4.33
N ASP A 196 -5.72 4.33 4.94
CA ASP A 196 -4.68 4.62 5.92
C ASP A 196 -3.31 4.22 5.38
N GLU A 197 -2.26 4.92 5.82
CA GLU A 197 -0.86 4.77 5.37
C GLU A 197 -0.71 4.89 3.84
N CYS A 198 -1.42 5.85 3.24
CA CYS A 198 -1.49 6.01 1.78
C CYS A 198 -0.17 6.46 1.15
N GLN A 199 0.81 6.98 1.92
CA GLN A 199 2.14 7.32 1.42
C GLN A 199 2.94 6.09 0.94
N ASP A 200 2.54 4.90 1.40
CA ASP A 200 3.20 3.64 1.05
C ASP A 200 2.52 2.89 -0.11
N TRP A 201 1.42 3.42 -0.63
CA TRP A 201 0.73 2.82 -1.77
C TRP A 201 1.53 2.95 -3.05
N SER A 202 1.43 1.94 -3.91
CA SER A 202 1.93 2.00 -5.28
C SER A 202 1.03 2.86 -6.17
N ARG A 203 1.56 3.29 -7.33
CA ARG A 203 0.75 4.01 -8.32
C ARG A 203 -0.49 3.22 -8.74
N LEU A 204 -0.36 1.90 -8.88
CA LEU A 204 -1.48 1.02 -9.21
C LEU A 204 -2.56 1.04 -8.10
N GLU A 205 -2.18 0.89 -6.82
CA GLU A 205 -3.10 0.95 -5.69
C GLU A 205 -3.76 2.34 -5.57
N GLY A 206 -2.99 3.41 -5.78
CA GLY A 206 -3.51 4.77 -5.81
C GLY A 206 -4.56 4.97 -6.91
N LEU A 207 -4.37 4.39 -8.11
CA LEU A 207 -5.35 4.44 -9.19
C LEU A 207 -6.64 3.68 -8.84
N VAL A 208 -6.52 2.49 -8.24
CA VAL A 208 -7.67 1.70 -7.78
C VAL A 208 -8.50 2.53 -6.79
N PHE A 209 -7.85 3.08 -5.78
CA PHE A 209 -8.53 3.91 -4.79
C PHE A 209 -9.22 5.12 -5.42
N ARG A 210 -8.54 5.84 -6.31
CA ARG A 210 -9.11 6.99 -7.03
C ARG A 210 -10.32 6.61 -7.86
N ARG A 211 -10.24 5.49 -8.59
CA ARG A 211 -11.37 5.01 -9.40
C ARG A 211 -12.60 4.74 -8.52
N TRP A 212 -12.43 4.04 -7.42
CA TRP A 212 -13.53 3.74 -6.51
C TRP A 212 -14.07 4.99 -5.80
N ALA A 213 -13.18 5.87 -5.38
CA ALA A 213 -13.54 7.12 -4.74
C ALA A 213 -14.31 8.07 -5.67
N SER A 214 -14.13 7.96 -7.00
CA SER A 214 -14.84 8.81 -7.97
C SER A 214 -16.35 8.56 -8.02
N VAL A 215 -16.81 7.41 -7.53
CA VAL A 215 -18.24 7.04 -7.47
C VAL A 215 -18.79 6.97 -6.05
N ALA A 216 -17.92 7.06 -5.04
CA ALA A 216 -18.32 7.13 -3.64
C ALA A 216 -18.81 8.54 -3.27
N ASP A 217 -19.62 8.67 -2.22
CA ASP A 217 -20.07 9.96 -1.70
C ASP A 217 -18.93 10.73 -1.03
N SER A 218 -17.98 10.02 -0.41
CA SER A 218 -16.81 10.59 0.27
C SER A 218 -15.66 9.60 0.33
N ALA A 219 -14.45 10.12 0.22
CA ALA A 219 -13.23 9.36 0.41
C ALA A 219 -12.24 10.12 1.32
N VAL A 220 -11.48 9.39 2.12
CA VAL A 220 -10.44 9.95 3.00
C VAL A 220 -9.14 9.20 2.74
N MET A 221 -8.07 9.93 2.46
CA MET A 221 -6.70 9.42 2.43
C MET A 221 -5.94 9.97 3.64
N ALA A 222 -5.32 9.09 4.42
CA ALA A 222 -4.45 9.52 5.51
C ALA A 222 -3.04 8.97 5.33
N GLY A 223 -2.04 9.76 5.71
CA GLY A 223 -0.66 9.37 5.57
C GLY A 223 0.32 10.40 6.12
N ASP A 224 1.58 10.03 6.03
CA ASP A 224 2.72 10.90 6.31
C ASP A 224 3.82 10.64 5.28
N PRO A 225 3.98 11.50 4.27
CA PRO A 225 5.00 11.31 3.24
C PRO A 225 6.43 11.20 3.77
N ASP A 226 6.74 11.82 4.91
CA ASP A 226 8.06 11.72 5.54
C ASP A 226 8.33 10.32 6.16
N GLN A 227 7.32 9.43 6.19
CA GLN A 227 7.42 8.03 6.64
C GLN A 227 7.36 7.02 5.49
N ALA A 228 7.40 7.44 4.23
CA ALA A 228 7.43 6.53 3.09
C ALA A 228 8.72 5.70 3.08
N ILE A 229 8.60 4.38 3.28
CA ILE A 229 9.72 3.44 3.34
C ILE A 229 9.59 2.25 2.39
N TYR A 230 8.49 2.16 1.64
CA TYR A 230 8.18 1.05 0.74
C TYR A 230 8.39 1.36 -0.74
N GLU A 231 9.22 2.36 -1.08
CA GLU A 231 9.53 2.69 -2.48
C GLU A 231 10.17 1.51 -3.23
N TRP A 232 10.97 0.68 -2.53
CA TRP A 232 11.62 -0.50 -3.07
C TRP A 232 10.61 -1.56 -3.59
N ARG A 233 9.40 -1.59 -3.06
CA ARG A 233 8.30 -2.46 -3.53
C ARG A 233 7.30 -1.76 -4.44
N GLY A 234 7.60 -0.54 -4.91
CA GLY A 234 6.75 0.25 -5.79
C GLY A 234 5.84 1.27 -5.11
N GLY A 235 5.98 1.47 -3.79
CA GLY A 235 5.34 2.58 -3.09
C GLY A 235 5.76 3.91 -3.72
N ASP A 236 4.82 4.85 -3.85
CA ASP A 236 5.10 6.17 -4.42
C ASP A 236 4.41 7.25 -3.57
N PRO A 237 5.16 7.96 -2.71
CA PRO A 237 4.59 8.99 -1.85
C PRO A 237 3.92 10.14 -2.64
N ARG A 238 4.23 10.29 -3.94
CA ARG A 238 3.57 11.27 -4.81
C ARG A 238 2.09 10.99 -4.98
N ILE A 239 1.64 9.75 -4.81
CA ILE A 239 0.21 9.41 -4.75
C ILE A 239 -0.52 10.27 -3.71
N PHE A 240 0.15 10.53 -2.59
CA PHE A 240 -0.38 11.35 -1.50
C PHE A 240 -0.04 12.85 -1.70
N LEU A 241 1.18 13.16 -2.17
CA LEU A 241 1.69 14.53 -2.31
C LEU A 241 1.01 15.28 -3.49
N ASP A 242 0.94 14.64 -4.66
CA ASP A 242 0.53 15.28 -5.91
C ASP A 242 -0.99 15.32 -6.10
N HIS A 243 -1.74 14.87 -5.10
CA HIS A 243 -3.20 14.85 -5.22
C HIS A 243 -3.79 16.25 -5.00
N PRO A 244 -4.49 16.82 -5.99
CA PRO A 244 -5.06 18.16 -5.88
C PRO A 244 -6.30 18.17 -4.98
N VAL A 245 -6.08 18.18 -3.66
CA VAL A 245 -7.16 18.32 -2.68
C VAL A 245 -7.29 19.78 -2.29
N PRO A 246 -8.50 20.39 -2.33
CA PRO A 246 -8.72 21.74 -1.86
C PRO A 246 -8.25 21.96 -0.42
N ALA A 247 -7.73 23.13 -0.12
CA ALA A 247 -7.24 23.45 1.22
C ALA A 247 -8.28 23.19 2.32
N ALA A 248 -9.56 23.42 2.04
CA ALA A 248 -10.66 23.16 2.98
C ALA A 248 -10.86 21.68 3.29
N GLN A 249 -10.36 20.78 2.45
CA GLN A 249 -10.42 19.31 2.61
C GLN A 249 -9.09 18.71 3.08
N ARG A 250 -8.09 19.56 3.36
CA ARG A 250 -6.82 19.12 3.96
C ARG A 250 -6.85 19.36 5.46
N ARG A 251 -6.46 18.34 6.22
CA ARG A 251 -6.35 18.45 7.66
C ARG A 251 -4.99 17.94 8.13
N VAL A 252 -4.31 18.75 8.90
CA VAL A 252 -3.07 18.37 9.58
C VAL A 252 -3.38 18.01 11.04
N LEU A 253 -2.82 16.91 11.52
CA LEU A 253 -2.82 16.49 12.91
C LEU A 253 -1.42 16.77 13.48
N PRO A 254 -1.17 17.93 14.10
CA PRO A 254 0.20 18.36 14.40
C PRO A 254 0.75 17.78 15.70
N GLN A 255 -0.10 17.38 16.65
CA GLN A 255 0.33 16.99 18.00
C GLN A 255 0.66 15.50 18.06
N SER A 256 1.94 15.18 18.31
CA SER A 256 2.35 13.82 18.63
C SER A 256 2.08 13.48 20.11
N TYR A 257 1.55 12.29 20.34
CA TYR A 257 1.37 11.68 21.66
C TYR A 257 2.41 10.59 21.93
N ARG A 258 3.34 10.37 20.98
CA ARG A 258 4.34 9.32 21.03
C ARG A 258 5.76 9.86 21.13
N VAL A 259 6.11 10.84 20.30
CA VAL A 259 7.49 11.27 20.07
C VAL A 259 7.89 12.38 21.04
N PRO A 260 8.91 12.16 21.91
CA PRO A 260 9.40 13.17 22.83
C PRO A 260 10.28 14.23 22.14
N ARG A 261 10.60 15.31 22.85
CA ARG A 261 11.26 16.52 22.29
C ARG A 261 12.62 16.22 21.67
N ALA A 262 13.51 15.50 22.36
CA ALA A 262 14.85 15.19 21.86
C ALA A 262 14.80 14.33 20.58
N VAL A 263 13.94 13.31 20.55
CA VAL A 263 13.74 12.46 19.36
C VAL A 263 13.14 13.26 18.21
N HIS A 264 12.15 14.11 18.50
CA HIS A 264 11.56 15.00 17.49
C HIS A 264 12.60 15.95 16.88
N ALA A 265 13.46 16.56 17.70
CA ALA A 265 14.48 17.48 17.22
C ALA A 265 15.46 16.78 16.25
N GLU A 266 15.88 15.56 16.57
CA GLU A 266 16.75 14.78 15.70
C GLU A 266 16.04 14.33 14.42
N ALA A 267 14.80 13.85 14.52
CA ALA A 267 13.98 13.50 13.35
C ALA A 267 13.81 14.72 12.43
N GLN A 268 13.52 15.90 12.96
CA GLN A 268 13.39 17.15 12.19
C GLN A 268 14.70 17.50 11.47
N ARG A 269 15.86 17.25 12.08
CA ARG A 269 17.16 17.48 11.45
C ARG A 269 17.36 16.60 10.21
N ILE A 270 16.87 15.38 10.25
CA ILE A 270 16.98 14.40 9.15
C ILE A 270 15.97 14.71 8.06
N ILE A 271 14.69 14.79 8.39
CA ILE A 271 13.61 14.92 7.40
C ILE A 271 13.64 16.24 6.60
N ARG A 272 14.24 17.31 7.16
CA ARG A 272 14.47 18.56 6.41
C ARG A 272 15.40 18.41 5.21
N GLN A 273 16.09 17.28 5.08
CA GLN A 273 16.97 16.97 3.93
C GLN A 273 16.20 16.28 2.79
N ILE A 274 14.95 15.84 3.05
CA ILE A 274 14.10 15.22 2.04
C ILE A 274 13.57 16.33 1.12
N PRO A 275 13.82 16.23 -0.21
CA PRO A 275 13.18 17.13 -1.17
C PRO A 275 11.68 16.79 -1.28
N ASP A 276 10.89 17.70 -1.82
CA ASP A 276 9.49 17.49 -2.18
C ASP A 276 8.59 16.98 -1.04
N ARG A 277 8.81 17.47 0.18
CA ARG A 277 8.01 17.15 1.36
C ARG A 277 6.88 18.14 1.59
N LEU A 278 5.86 17.73 2.35
CA LEU A 278 4.87 18.64 2.91
C LEU A 278 5.45 19.33 4.14
N ASP A 279 5.52 20.67 4.11
CA ASP A 279 5.89 21.45 5.29
C ASP A 279 4.66 21.59 6.21
N VAL A 280 4.53 20.64 7.13
CA VAL A 280 3.42 20.59 8.09
C VAL A 280 3.92 20.83 9.51
N GLU A 281 3.10 21.49 10.31
CA GLU A 281 3.38 21.66 11.72
C GLU A 281 3.47 20.30 12.42
N TYR A 282 4.55 20.06 13.16
CA TYR A 282 4.75 18.86 13.96
C TYR A 282 5.22 19.24 15.37
N ARG A 283 4.44 18.87 16.38
CA ARG A 283 4.72 19.15 17.79
C ARG A 283 4.97 17.84 18.54
N PRO A 284 6.09 17.73 19.28
CA PRO A 284 6.37 16.58 20.12
C PRO A 284 5.43 16.49 21.32
N ARG A 285 5.38 15.34 21.99
CA ARG A 285 4.77 15.22 23.32
C ARG A 285 5.58 15.98 24.36
N ASP A 286 4.95 16.29 25.51
CA ASP A 286 5.55 17.12 26.55
C ASP A 286 6.50 16.33 27.48
N GLU A 287 7.43 15.59 26.89
CA GLU A 287 8.52 14.90 27.58
C GLU A 287 9.83 15.17 26.85
N GLU A 288 10.97 15.22 27.59
CA GLU A 288 12.26 15.48 26.98
C GLU A 288 12.72 14.29 26.12
N GLY A 289 12.70 13.09 26.68
CA GLY A 289 13.25 11.89 26.02
C GLY A 289 14.77 11.92 25.96
N GLU A 290 15.36 10.94 25.25
CA GLU A 290 16.81 10.85 25.10
C GLU A 290 17.17 10.34 23.70
N VAL A 291 18.23 10.91 23.12
CA VAL A 291 18.91 10.42 21.91
C VAL A 291 20.37 10.18 22.26
N ARG A 292 20.87 8.96 22.04
CA ARG A 292 22.26 8.59 22.27
C ARG A 292 22.95 8.24 20.97
N THR A 293 24.14 8.78 20.78
CA THR A 293 25.04 8.34 19.71
C THR A 293 25.92 7.24 20.27
N LEU A 294 25.89 6.05 19.64
CA LEU A 294 26.78 4.95 19.97
C LEU A 294 27.94 4.94 18.99
N GLU A 295 29.16 5.09 19.47
CA GLU A 295 30.37 4.83 18.69
C GLU A 295 30.66 3.31 18.76
N THR A 296 30.21 2.56 17.77
CA THR A 296 30.52 1.13 17.68
C THR A 296 31.13 0.83 16.33
N GLU A 297 32.20 0.07 16.34
CA GLU A 297 32.81 -0.49 15.11
C GLU A 297 31.95 -1.62 14.50
N ARG A 298 30.93 -2.10 15.20
CA ARG A 298 29.94 -3.09 14.75
C ARG A 298 28.58 -2.75 15.34
N TRP A 299 27.55 -2.85 14.52
CA TRP A 299 26.16 -2.75 14.95
C TRP A 299 25.83 -3.89 15.93
N GLN A 300 25.86 -3.61 17.21
CA GLN A 300 25.28 -4.46 18.23
C GLN A 300 24.02 -3.74 18.71
N ILE A 301 22.86 -4.31 18.37
CA ILE A 301 21.58 -3.88 18.95
C ILE A 301 21.54 -4.53 20.35
N PRO A 302 21.50 -3.77 21.44
CA PRO A 302 21.26 -4.33 22.78
C PRO A 302 19.85 -4.95 22.81
N ASP A 303 19.72 -6.08 23.51
CA ASP A 303 18.46 -6.79 23.76
C ASP A 303 17.40 -5.91 24.45
#